data_8f45e2270fcd84c3890bf2801c0ea677
#
_entry.id   8f45e2270fcd84c3890bf2801c0ea677
#
_cell.length_a   1.000
_cell.length_b   1.000
_cell.length_c   1.000
_cell.angle_alpha   90.00
_cell.angle_beta   90.00
_cell.angle_gamma   90.00
#
_symmetry.space_group_name_H-M   'P 1'
#
loop_
_entity.id
_entity.type
_entity.pdbx_description
1 polymer ?
#
loop_
_entity_poly.entity_id
_entity_poly.type
_entity_poly.pdbx_seq_one_letter_code
_entity_poly.pdbx_strand_id
1 'polypeptide(L)'
;MSSSVISVPNALTFLRFLGIPLFIYLTLNLKADGWAIVVLAIGGATDYFDGKLARAWNQTSRFGELADPAIDRLYIFAILIVFLIRDIIPTWMIVIIVGRDIVLGLITIVMNRKGIPPFTVSYLGKAATFNLMYAFPFLLLAQSAGVAGTIAFVVGWSFAIWGIALYISTGISYARQGFWQIRGNHVINS
;
A
#
# COMPACT_ATOMS: atom_id res chain seq x y z
N MET A 1 -25.48 20.99 -3.75
CA MET A 1 -24.15 20.46 -3.34
C MET A 1 -23.25 20.55 -4.57
N SER A 2 -22.47 21.61 -4.68
CA SER A 2 -21.56 21.80 -5.83
C SER A 2 -20.36 20.84 -5.63
N SER A 3 -20.28 19.84 -6.50
CA SER A 3 -19.12 18.98 -6.63
C SER A 3 -18.00 19.77 -7.31
N SER A 4 -17.34 20.66 -6.57
CA SER A 4 -16.11 21.26 -7.09
C SER A 4 -15.07 20.15 -7.16
N VAL A 5 -14.75 19.75 -8.38
CA VAL A 5 -13.67 18.78 -8.69
C VAL A 5 -12.32 19.29 -8.16
N ILE A 6 -12.21 20.58 -7.92
CA ILE A 6 -11.03 21.25 -7.37
C ILE A 6 -11.28 21.50 -5.88
N SER A 7 -10.95 20.51 -5.06
CA SER A 7 -10.84 20.64 -3.61
C SER A 7 -9.39 20.42 -3.17
N VAL A 8 -9.00 20.98 -2.03
CA VAL A 8 -7.63 20.78 -1.51
C VAL A 8 -7.28 19.30 -1.34
N PRO A 9 -8.17 18.43 -0.81
CA PRO A 9 -7.93 16.99 -0.78
C PRO A 9 -7.65 16.40 -2.18
N ASN A 10 -8.47 16.72 -3.18
CA ASN A 10 -8.28 16.20 -4.54
C ASN A 10 -6.95 16.67 -5.16
N ALA A 11 -6.48 17.89 -4.83
CA ALA A 11 -5.17 18.37 -5.29
C ALA A 11 -4.02 17.57 -4.66
N LEU A 12 -4.14 17.18 -3.37
CA LEU A 12 -3.15 16.33 -2.70
C LEU A 12 -3.13 14.91 -3.29
N THR A 13 -4.30 14.34 -3.58
CA THR A 13 -4.41 13.05 -4.28
C THR A 13 -3.74 13.11 -5.66
N PHE A 14 -3.95 14.20 -6.43
CA PHE A 14 -3.32 14.38 -7.73
C PHE A 14 -1.79 14.58 -7.62
N LEU A 15 -1.33 15.33 -6.62
CA LEU A 15 0.10 15.49 -6.34
C LEU A 15 0.76 14.13 -6.04
N ARG A 16 0.10 13.26 -5.28
CA ARG A 16 0.56 11.91 -5.00
C ARG A 16 0.63 11.07 -6.28
N PHE A 17 -0.37 11.16 -7.15
CA PHE A 17 -0.33 10.48 -8.44
C PHE A 17 0.87 10.92 -9.29
N LEU A 18 1.20 12.20 -9.33
CA LEU A 18 2.40 12.71 -10.01
C LEU A 18 3.71 12.27 -9.34
N GLY A 19 3.67 11.98 -8.05
CA GLY A 19 4.81 11.43 -7.31
C GLY A 19 5.25 10.06 -7.83
N ILE A 20 4.34 9.25 -8.39
CA ILE A 20 4.65 7.91 -8.91
C ILE A 20 5.66 7.96 -10.06
N PRO A 21 5.40 8.64 -11.19
CA PRO A 21 6.36 8.72 -12.28
C PRO A 21 7.65 9.44 -11.87
N LEU A 22 7.57 10.44 -10.98
CA LEU A 22 8.74 11.11 -10.44
C LEU A 22 9.62 10.15 -9.62
N PHE A 23 9.03 9.33 -8.75
CA PHE A 23 9.72 8.30 -7.99
C PHE A 23 10.43 7.30 -8.91
N ILE A 24 9.73 6.79 -9.92
CA ILE A 24 10.31 5.85 -10.90
C ILE A 24 11.49 6.51 -11.62
N TYR A 25 11.34 7.73 -12.08
CA TYR A 25 12.39 8.45 -12.80
C TYR A 25 13.62 8.69 -11.91
N LEU A 26 13.43 9.14 -10.67
CA LEU A 26 14.51 9.38 -9.72
C LEU A 26 15.28 8.10 -9.39
N THR A 27 14.58 6.96 -9.26
CA THR A 27 15.21 5.71 -8.85
C THR A 27 15.85 4.95 -10.01
N LEU A 28 15.20 4.87 -11.18
CA LEU A 28 15.70 4.07 -12.30
C LEU A 28 16.69 4.85 -13.17
N ASN A 29 16.42 6.12 -13.45
CA ASN A 29 17.23 6.90 -14.38
C ASN A 29 18.35 7.67 -13.65
N LEU A 30 18.02 8.41 -12.60
CA LEU A 30 18.99 9.27 -11.90
C LEU A 30 19.72 8.54 -10.77
N LYS A 31 19.19 7.40 -10.29
CA LYS A 31 19.68 6.69 -9.10
C LYS A 31 19.82 7.60 -7.87
N ALA A 32 18.97 8.62 -7.80
CA ALA A 32 18.93 9.64 -6.77
C ALA A 32 18.02 9.19 -5.60
N ASP A 33 18.42 8.11 -4.92
CA ASP A 33 17.61 7.42 -3.91
C ASP A 33 17.19 8.34 -2.76
N GLY A 34 18.03 9.28 -2.36
CA GLY A 34 17.69 10.28 -1.33
C GLY A 34 16.48 11.13 -1.72
N TRP A 35 16.43 11.63 -2.96
CA TRP A 35 15.27 12.37 -3.45
C TRP A 35 14.04 11.50 -3.65
N ALA A 36 14.22 10.27 -4.07
CA ALA A 36 13.13 9.32 -4.17
C ALA A 36 12.49 9.02 -2.80
N ILE A 37 13.30 8.91 -1.72
CA ILE A 37 12.79 8.77 -0.35
C ILE A 37 12.00 10.02 0.07
N VAL A 38 12.47 11.22 -0.28
CA VAL A 38 11.71 12.47 -0.02
C VAL A 38 10.34 12.43 -0.71
N VAL A 39 10.28 11.98 -1.96
CA VAL A 39 9.01 11.83 -2.70
C VAL A 39 8.09 10.82 -2.01
N LEU A 40 8.61 9.68 -1.54
CA LEU A 40 7.83 8.70 -0.76
C LEU A 40 7.31 9.29 0.55
N ALA A 41 8.15 10.03 1.26
CA ALA A 41 7.79 10.65 2.54
C ALA A 41 6.70 11.72 2.35
N ILE A 42 6.82 12.56 1.31
CA ILE A 42 5.79 13.55 0.95
C ILE A 42 4.49 12.83 0.56
N GLY A 43 4.57 11.75 -0.25
CA GLY A 43 3.40 10.96 -0.63
C GLY A 43 2.65 10.40 0.58
N GLY A 44 3.36 9.78 1.53
CA GLY A 44 2.77 9.27 2.77
C GLY A 44 2.22 10.37 3.69
N ALA A 45 2.92 11.51 3.80
CA ALA A 45 2.46 12.63 4.59
C ALA A 45 1.18 13.26 3.99
N THR A 46 1.14 13.45 2.68
CA THR A 46 -0.05 14.00 2.00
C THR A 46 -1.26 13.09 2.16
N ASP A 47 -1.10 11.76 2.13
CA ASP A 47 -2.17 10.80 2.41
C ASP A 47 -2.77 10.95 3.82
N TYR A 48 -1.90 11.14 4.81
CA TYR A 48 -2.37 11.37 6.18
C TYR A 48 -3.13 12.70 6.30
N PHE A 49 -2.61 13.76 5.65
CA PHE A 49 -3.20 15.10 5.76
C PHE A 49 -4.49 15.24 4.95
N ASP A 50 -4.59 14.68 3.73
CA ASP A 50 -5.81 14.79 2.92
C ASP A 50 -7.01 14.11 3.59
N GLY A 51 -6.83 12.91 4.13
CA GLY A 51 -7.87 12.23 4.88
C GLY A 51 -8.30 12.97 6.15
N LYS A 52 -7.38 13.68 6.82
CA LYS A 52 -7.69 14.49 8.00
C LYS A 52 -8.38 15.80 7.63
N LEU A 53 -7.89 16.49 6.58
CA LEU A 53 -8.48 17.74 6.08
C LEU A 53 -9.86 17.51 5.49
N ALA A 54 -10.05 16.46 4.68
CA ALA A 54 -11.34 16.12 4.09
C ALA A 54 -12.44 15.95 5.17
N ARG A 55 -12.08 15.27 6.26
CA ARG A 55 -12.99 15.10 7.42
C ARG A 55 -13.21 16.41 8.19
N ALA A 56 -12.17 17.21 8.41
CA ALA A 56 -12.26 18.45 9.16
C ALA A 56 -13.07 19.54 8.42
N TRP A 57 -13.00 19.55 7.08
CA TRP A 57 -13.65 20.56 6.26
C TRP A 57 -14.95 20.08 5.60
N ASN A 58 -15.40 18.84 5.87
CA ASN A 58 -16.56 18.22 5.21
C ASN A 58 -16.49 18.30 3.66
N GLN A 59 -15.27 18.21 3.10
CA GLN A 59 -14.98 18.27 1.67
C GLN A 59 -14.67 16.88 1.12
N THR A 60 -15.44 15.87 1.50
CA THR A 60 -15.31 14.53 0.89
C THR A 60 -15.90 14.56 -0.52
N SER A 61 -15.14 14.11 -1.50
CA SER A 61 -15.61 13.95 -2.87
C SER A 61 -15.70 12.46 -3.22
N ARG A 62 -16.73 12.06 -3.98
CA ARG A 62 -16.85 10.68 -4.50
C ARG A 62 -15.63 10.28 -5.32
N PHE A 63 -15.00 11.25 -6.00
CA PHE A 63 -13.80 11.00 -6.79
C PHE A 63 -12.60 10.68 -5.87
N GLY A 64 -12.35 11.47 -4.82
CA GLY A 64 -11.29 11.20 -3.84
C GLY A 64 -11.46 9.83 -3.18
N GLU A 65 -12.66 9.53 -2.67
CA GLU A 65 -12.96 8.25 -2.01
C GLU A 65 -12.63 7.01 -2.87
N LEU A 66 -12.74 7.13 -4.20
CA LEU A 66 -12.40 6.05 -5.13
C LEU A 66 -10.95 6.11 -5.61
N ALA A 67 -10.40 7.32 -5.80
CA ALA A 67 -9.07 7.53 -6.32
C ALA A 67 -7.98 7.23 -5.28
N ASP A 68 -8.18 7.59 -4.01
CA ASP A 68 -7.18 7.40 -2.95
C ASP A 68 -6.75 5.94 -2.81
N PRO A 69 -7.64 4.94 -2.63
CA PRO A 69 -7.22 3.55 -2.55
C PRO A 69 -6.56 3.02 -3.83
N ALA A 70 -6.93 3.56 -4.99
CA ALA A 70 -6.33 3.15 -6.27
C ALA A 70 -4.91 3.70 -6.41
N ILE A 71 -4.69 4.97 -6.06
CA ILE A 71 -3.38 5.63 -6.12
C ILE A 71 -2.42 5.02 -5.10
N ASP A 72 -2.87 4.70 -3.89
CA ASP A 72 -2.05 4.03 -2.88
C ASP A 72 -1.56 2.67 -3.38
N ARG A 73 -2.43 1.89 -4.02
CA ARG A 73 -2.02 0.62 -4.63
C ARG A 73 -1.04 0.82 -5.79
N LEU A 74 -1.26 1.81 -6.65
CA LEU A 74 -0.33 2.14 -7.74
C LEU A 74 1.04 2.54 -7.18
N TYR A 75 1.07 3.26 -6.06
CA TYR A 75 2.31 3.64 -5.39
C TYR A 75 3.10 2.41 -4.91
N ILE A 76 2.42 1.48 -4.22
CA ILE A 76 3.02 0.22 -3.77
C ILE A 76 3.53 -0.58 -4.97
N PHE A 77 2.75 -0.71 -6.04
CA PHE A 77 3.17 -1.41 -7.25
C PHE A 77 4.40 -0.78 -7.89
N ALA A 78 4.45 0.56 -7.97
CA ALA A 78 5.60 1.28 -8.51
C ALA A 78 6.88 0.99 -7.70
N ILE A 79 6.78 1.00 -6.37
CA ILE A 79 7.90 0.67 -5.49
C ILE A 79 8.36 -0.77 -5.73
N LEU A 80 7.43 -1.74 -5.76
CA LEU A 80 7.76 -3.14 -5.96
C LEU A 80 8.41 -3.40 -7.33
N ILE A 81 7.93 -2.72 -8.39
CA ILE A 81 8.53 -2.80 -9.74
C ILE A 81 9.97 -2.26 -9.73
N VAL A 82 10.19 -1.10 -9.12
CA VAL A 82 11.53 -0.52 -8.99
C VAL A 82 12.45 -1.44 -8.21
N PHE A 83 11.98 -2.01 -7.10
CA PHE A 83 12.75 -2.92 -6.27
C PHE A 83 13.07 -4.22 -6.98
N LEU A 84 12.16 -4.72 -7.83
CA LEU A 84 12.40 -5.87 -8.70
C LEU A 84 13.48 -5.57 -9.75
N ILE A 85 13.38 -4.44 -10.45
CA ILE A 85 14.32 -4.05 -11.52
C ILE A 85 15.73 -3.79 -10.95
N ARG A 86 15.82 -3.30 -9.72
CA ARG A 86 17.08 -2.97 -9.05
C ARG A 86 17.62 -4.08 -8.15
N ASP A 87 16.96 -5.23 -8.08
CA ASP A 87 17.31 -6.36 -7.21
C ASP A 87 17.47 -5.97 -5.72
N ILE A 88 16.67 -4.98 -5.25
CA ILE A 88 16.71 -4.49 -3.87
C ILE A 88 16.14 -5.52 -2.90
N ILE A 89 15.08 -6.22 -3.33
CA ILE A 89 14.46 -7.31 -2.57
C ILE A 89 14.33 -8.55 -3.44
N PRO A 90 14.36 -9.77 -2.85
CA PRO A 90 14.19 -11.01 -3.58
C PRO A 90 12.80 -11.09 -4.23
N THR A 91 12.74 -11.64 -5.43
CA THR A 91 11.49 -11.78 -6.21
C THR A 91 10.40 -12.53 -5.44
N TRP A 92 10.75 -13.52 -4.60
CA TRP A 92 9.77 -14.25 -3.81
C TRP A 92 8.97 -13.35 -2.84
N MET A 93 9.58 -12.29 -2.31
CA MET A 93 8.88 -11.31 -1.47
C MET A 93 7.80 -10.57 -2.25
N ILE A 94 8.12 -10.15 -3.47
CA ILE A 94 7.17 -9.46 -4.36
C ILE A 94 6.00 -10.39 -4.69
N VAL A 95 6.31 -11.67 -5.03
CA VAL A 95 5.28 -12.68 -5.31
C VAL A 95 4.35 -12.88 -4.12
N ILE A 96 4.87 -12.92 -2.90
CA ILE A 96 4.04 -13.03 -1.69
C ILE A 96 3.15 -11.81 -1.50
N ILE A 97 3.70 -10.60 -1.61
CA ILE A 97 2.94 -9.35 -1.41
C ILE A 97 1.82 -9.24 -2.46
N VAL A 98 2.18 -9.35 -3.73
CA VAL A 98 1.22 -9.20 -4.84
C VAL A 98 0.24 -10.38 -4.87
N GLY A 99 0.73 -11.60 -4.70
CA GLY A 99 -0.11 -12.80 -4.72
C GLY A 99 -1.18 -12.79 -3.63
N ARG A 100 -0.81 -12.39 -2.42
CA ARG A 100 -1.78 -12.24 -1.31
C ARG A 100 -2.83 -11.19 -1.65
N ASP A 101 -2.45 -10.04 -2.20
CA ASP A 101 -3.41 -8.98 -2.53
C ASP A 101 -4.37 -9.40 -3.65
N ILE A 102 -3.87 -10.14 -4.65
CA ILE A 102 -4.70 -10.71 -5.71
C ILE A 102 -5.69 -11.72 -5.10
N VAL A 103 -5.24 -12.65 -4.27
CA VAL A 103 -6.09 -13.68 -3.66
C VAL A 103 -7.19 -13.04 -2.82
N LEU A 104 -6.85 -12.10 -1.93
CA LEU A 104 -7.84 -11.43 -1.09
C LEU A 104 -8.78 -10.53 -1.91
N GLY A 105 -8.28 -9.90 -2.97
CA GLY A 105 -9.09 -9.13 -3.91
C GLY A 105 -10.15 -10.01 -4.59
N LEU A 106 -9.74 -11.18 -5.10
CA LEU A 106 -10.67 -12.14 -5.71
C LEU A 106 -11.72 -12.65 -4.72
N ILE A 107 -11.31 -13.00 -3.49
CA ILE A 107 -12.25 -13.42 -2.44
C ILE A 107 -13.25 -12.30 -2.13
N THR A 108 -12.77 -11.05 -2.01
CA THR A 108 -13.63 -9.88 -1.75
C THR A 108 -14.64 -9.66 -2.88
N ILE A 109 -14.22 -9.81 -4.14
CA ILE A 109 -15.14 -9.70 -5.29
C ILE A 109 -16.24 -10.77 -5.22
N VAL A 110 -15.88 -12.03 -4.89
CA VAL A 110 -16.85 -13.12 -4.74
C VAL A 110 -17.82 -12.85 -3.58
N MET A 111 -17.30 -12.37 -2.44
CA MET A 111 -18.12 -12.00 -1.29
C MET A 111 -19.13 -10.88 -1.65
N ASN A 112 -18.67 -9.82 -2.30
CA ASN A 112 -19.53 -8.71 -2.73
C ASN A 112 -20.64 -9.17 -3.68
N ARG A 113 -20.32 -10.07 -4.64
CA ARG A 113 -21.33 -10.64 -5.55
C ARG A 113 -22.38 -11.48 -4.83
N LYS A 114 -22.07 -12.04 -3.68
CA LYS A 114 -22.98 -12.82 -2.82
C LYS A 114 -23.67 -11.98 -1.74
N GLY A 115 -23.49 -10.67 -1.73
CA GLY A 115 -24.03 -9.77 -0.71
C GLY A 115 -23.41 -9.96 0.68
N ILE A 116 -22.22 -10.59 0.77
CA ILE A 116 -21.51 -10.79 2.02
C ILE A 116 -20.66 -9.54 2.28
N PRO A 117 -20.71 -8.95 3.49
CA PRO A 117 -19.91 -7.77 3.80
C PRO A 117 -18.40 -8.06 3.71
N PRO A 118 -17.60 -7.07 3.31
CA PRO A 118 -16.14 -7.23 3.20
C PRO A 118 -15.51 -7.51 4.57
N PHE A 119 -14.26 -8.00 4.55
CA PHE A 119 -13.49 -8.29 5.76
C PHE A 119 -13.37 -7.08 6.68
N THR A 120 -13.52 -7.30 7.98
CA THR A 120 -13.10 -6.33 8.98
C THR A 120 -11.58 -6.34 9.12
N VAL A 121 -10.95 -5.18 8.85
CA VAL A 121 -9.49 -5.07 8.92
C VAL A 121 -9.02 -5.20 10.37
N SER A 122 -8.22 -6.22 10.65
CA SER A 122 -7.65 -6.45 11.99
C SER A 122 -6.48 -5.49 12.27
N TYR A 123 -6.17 -5.28 13.55
CA TYR A 123 -4.99 -4.51 13.97
C TYR A 123 -3.68 -5.11 13.43
N LEU A 124 -3.58 -6.44 13.37
CA LEU A 124 -2.42 -7.12 12.79
C LEU A 124 -2.29 -6.85 11.28
N GLY A 125 -3.41 -6.78 10.56
CA GLY A 125 -3.40 -6.41 9.14
C GLY A 125 -2.92 -4.98 8.91
N LYS A 126 -3.32 -4.04 9.76
CA LYS A 126 -2.79 -2.66 9.73
C LYS A 126 -1.31 -2.62 10.06
N ALA A 127 -0.86 -3.36 11.08
CA ALA A 127 0.54 -3.45 11.45
C ALA A 127 1.39 -4.06 10.34
N ALA A 128 0.90 -5.07 9.60
CA ALA A 128 1.58 -5.66 8.47
C ALA A 128 1.86 -4.64 7.37
N THR A 129 0.83 -3.88 6.96
CA THR A 129 0.96 -2.82 5.94
C THR A 129 1.89 -1.71 6.41
N PHE A 130 1.78 -1.31 7.68
CA PHE A 130 2.63 -0.30 8.29
C PHE A 130 4.12 -0.71 8.26
N ASN A 131 4.43 -1.94 8.65
CA ASN A 131 5.81 -2.45 8.61
C ASN A 131 6.38 -2.42 7.19
N LEU A 132 5.62 -2.86 6.18
CA LEU A 132 6.07 -2.83 4.79
C LEU A 132 6.26 -1.40 4.28
N MET A 133 5.37 -0.49 4.65
CA MET A 133 5.46 0.92 4.27
C MET A 133 6.74 1.58 4.80
N TYR A 134 7.15 1.25 6.04
CA TYR A 134 8.41 1.73 6.60
C TYR A 134 9.63 0.99 6.04
N ALA A 135 9.50 -0.30 5.71
CA ALA A 135 10.60 -1.05 5.10
C ALA A 135 11.11 -0.42 3.80
N PHE A 136 10.21 0.07 2.94
CA PHE A 136 10.58 0.55 1.60
C PHE A 136 11.58 1.72 1.60
N PRO A 137 11.35 2.84 2.31
CA PRO A 137 12.31 3.93 2.34
C PRO A 137 13.65 3.52 2.96
N PHE A 138 13.66 2.66 3.99
CA PHE A 138 14.90 2.17 4.58
C PHE A 138 15.67 1.23 3.64
N LEU A 139 14.99 0.33 2.93
CA LEU A 139 15.62 -0.54 1.95
C LEU A 139 16.19 0.23 0.75
N LEU A 140 15.55 1.34 0.38
CA LEU A 140 16.09 2.25 -0.63
C LEU A 140 17.29 3.01 -0.10
N LEU A 141 17.25 3.52 1.13
CA LEU A 141 18.39 4.18 1.79
C LEU A 141 19.56 3.23 2.00
N ALA A 142 19.30 1.93 2.19
CA ALA A 142 20.31 0.89 2.32
C ALA A 142 21.21 0.74 1.07
N GLN A 143 20.79 1.30 -0.08
CA GLN A 143 21.60 1.33 -1.30
C GLN A 143 22.73 2.39 -1.24
N SER A 144 22.70 3.28 -0.24
CA SER A 144 23.75 4.28 -0.04
C SER A 144 24.98 3.67 0.66
N ALA A 145 26.16 4.22 0.36
CA ALA A 145 27.39 3.80 1.00
C ALA A 145 27.53 4.34 2.44
N GLY A 146 28.31 3.65 3.27
CA GLY A 146 28.69 4.09 4.61
C GLY A 146 27.75 3.64 5.72
N VAL A 147 27.96 4.20 6.91
CA VAL A 147 27.27 3.81 8.14
C VAL A 147 25.74 3.96 8.02
N ALA A 148 25.29 5.04 7.38
CA ALA A 148 23.87 5.29 7.19
C ALA A 148 23.19 4.18 6.37
N GLY A 149 23.81 3.72 5.28
CA GLY A 149 23.32 2.60 4.49
C GLY A 149 23.29 1.29 5.28
N THR A 150 24.31 1.02 6.09
CA THR A 150 24.35 -0.19 6.93
C THR A 150 23.24 -0.19 7.98
N ILE A 151 23.02 0.93 8.66
CA ILE A 151 21.92 1.07 9.63
C ILE A 151 20.57 0.90 8.91
N ALA A 152 20.39 1.57 7.78
CA ALA A 152 19.18 1.49 6.98
C ALA A 152 18.91 0.06 6.49
N PHE A 153 19.94 -0.70 6.14
CA PHE A 153 19.83 -2.11 5.78
C PHE A 153 19.26 -2.94 6.93
N VAL A 154 19.84 -2.84 8.12
CA VAL A 154 19.37 -3.59 9.29
C VAL A 154 17.94 -3.23 9.65
N VAL A 155 17.62 -1.92 9.69
CA VAL A 155 16.27 -1.43 10.02
C VAL A 155 15.27 -1.85 8.95
N GLY A 156 15.59 -1.62 7.66
CA GLY A 156 14.72 -1.95 6.52
C GLY A 156 14.38 -3.43 6.45
N TRP A 157 15.38 -4.29 6.59
CA TRP A 157 15.16 -5.74 6.61
C TRP A 157 14.40 -6.21 7.84
N SER A 158 14.61 -5.61 9.01
CA SER A 158 13.82 -5.92 10.21
C SER A 158 12.33 -5.64 9.98
N PHE A 159 11.99 -4.46 9.46
CA PHE A 159 10.62 -4.12 9.11
C PHE A 159 10.07 -5.02 7.99
N ALA A 160 10.85 -5.34 6.97
CA ALA A 160 10.42 -6.18 5.86
C ALA A 160 10.09 -7.60 6.31
N ILE A 161 10.95 -8.23 7.11
CA ILE A 161 10.74 -9.61 7.61
C ILE A 161 9.50 -9.67 8.50
N TRP A 162 9.37 -8.76 9.47
CA TRP A 162 8.18 -8.68 10.33
C TRP A 162 6.93 -8.35 9.51
N GLY A 163 7.04 -7.40 8.58
CA GLY A 163 5.94 -7.04 7.69
C GLY A 163 5.43 -8.24 6.89
N ILE A 164 6.32 -9.01 6.27
CA ILE A 164 5.94 -10.20 5.50
C ILE A 164 5.37 -11.30 6.39
N ALA A 165 5.94 -11.55 7.55
CA ALA A 165 5.41 -12.55 8.48
C ALA A 165 3.97 -12.23 8.89
N LEU A 166 3.70 -10.98 9.26
CA LEU A 166 2.35 -10.50 9.56
C LEU A 166 1.44 -10.51 8.33
N TYR A 167 1.98 -10.19 7.15
CA TYR A 167 1.23 -10.14 5.89
C TYR A 167 0.74 -11.52 5.48
N ILE A 168 1.58 -12.55 5.61
CA ILE A 168 1.21 -13.95 5.36
C ILE A 168 0.19 -14.42 6.40
N SER A 169 0.45 -14.22 7.68
CA SER A 169 -0.42 -14.64 8.78
C SER A 169 -1.84 -14.06 8.64
N THR A 170 -1.93 -12.75 8.42
CA THR A 170 -3.22 -12.08 8.22
C THR A 170 -3.88 -12.46 6.91
N GLY A 171 -3.09 -12.69 5.85
CA GLY A 171 -3.58 -13.17 4.56
C GLY A 171 -4.28 -14.52 4.68
N ILE A 172 -3.64 -15.48 5.36
CA ILE A 172 -4.24 -16.81 5.65
C ILE A 172 -5.51 -16.66 6.47
N SER A 173 -5.49 -15.83 7.52
CA SER A 173 -6.64 -15.61 8.39
C SER A 173 -7.83 -15.03 7.61
N TYR A 174 -7.62 -14.01 6.78
CA TYR A 174 -8.68 -13.43 5.94
C TYR A 174 -9.17 -14.40 4.87
N ALA A 175 -8.27 -15.14 4.22
CA ALA A 175 -8.67 -16.14 3.24
C ALA A 175 -9.56 -17.22 3.87
N ARG A 176 -9.17 -17.74 5.04
CA ARG A 176 -9.98 -18.71 5.80
C ARG A 176 -11.35 -18.12 6.15
N GLN A 177 -11.40 -16.92 6.71
CA GLN A 177 -12.66 -16.23 7.04
C GLN A 177 -13.56 -16.08 5.81
N GLY A 178 -13.01 -15.64 4.68
CA GLY A 178 -13.77 -15.48 3.44
C GLY A 178 -14.33 -16.79 2.92
N PHE A 179 -13.52 -17.86 2.91
CA PHE A 179 -13.98 -19.18 2.51
C PHE A 179 -15.12 -19.69 3.37
N TRP A 180 -15.03 -19.54 4.71
CA TRP A 180 -16.07 -19.93 5.62
C TRP A 180 -17.38 -19.17 5.40
N GLN A 181 -17.30 -17.86 5.22
CA GLN A 181 -18.49 -17.03 4.96
C GLN A 181 -19.15 -17.35 3.62
N ILE A 182 -18.34 -17.58 2.57
CA ILE A 182 -18.85 -17.96 1.24
C ILE A 182 -19.54 -19.33 1.29
N ARG A 183 -19.00 -20.29 2.05
CA ARG A 183 -19.54 -21.64 2.19
C ARG A 183 -20.78 -21.67 3.09
N GLY A 184 -20.79 -20.90 4.20
CA GLY A 184 -21.91 -20.82 5.13
C GLY A 184 -23.17 -20.22 4.50
N ASN A 185 -23.04 -19.24 3.61
CA ASN A 185 -24.17 -18.65 2.88
C ASN A 185 -24.82 -19.61 1.88
N HIS A 186 -24.14 -20.67 1.46
CA HIS A 186 -24.75 -21.72 0.63
C HIS A 186 -25.74 -22.59 1.40
N VAL A 187 -25.59 -22.72 2.72
CA VAL A 187 -26.45 -23.58 3.57
C VAL A 187 -27.74 -22.87 3.97
N ILE A 188 -27.79 -21.52 3.90
CA ILE A 188 -28.96 -20.72 4.30
C ILE A 188 -29.92 -20.48 3.10
N ASN A 189 -29.41 -20.60 1.86
CA ASN A 189 -30.17 -20.34 0.63
C ASN A 189 -30.52 -21.62 -0.16
N SER A 190 -30.28 -22.77 0.40
CA SER A 190 -30.72 -24.09 -0.11
C SER A 190 -31.80 -24.70 0.82
#